data_dc16bebc788d685c335fa8ea9c4c538d
#
_entry.id   dc16bebc788d685c335fa8ea9c4c538d
#
_cell.length_a   1.000
_cell.length_b   1.000
_cell.length_c   1.000
_cell.angle_alpha   90.00
_cell.angle_beta   90.00
_cell.angle_gamma   90.00
#
_symmetry.space_group_name_H-M   'P 1'
#
loop_
_entity.id
_entity.type
_entity.pdbx_description
1 polymer ?
#
loop_
_entity_poly.entity_id
_entity_poly.type
_entity_poly.pdbx_seq_one_letter_code
_entity_poly.pdbx_strand_id
1 'polypeptide(L)'
;VARLEALYNQEGNESWSEIRDEMGTVMEEGCGIYRDQESMQKAVDKIAELKERYKRIRVADRSSVFNTDVLYTIELGYILDVAQSIANSAIERKESRGAHQRLDYTERDDVNYLKHTLAYYNGDDAPRIEYSPVKITKSQPAKRVYGAEAEAAEAAAKAKEQANG
;
A
#
# COMPACT_ATOMS: atom_id res chain seq x y z
N VAL A 1 -16.37 -21.98 -8.80
CA VAL A 1 -17.80 -22.32 -8.57
C VAL A 1 -18.11 -22.23 -7.09
N ALA A 2 -17.53 -23.05 -6.19
CA ALA A 2 -17.85 -23.10 -4.76
C ALA A 2 -17.78 -21.74 -4.03
N ARG A 3 -16.79 -20.87 -4.36
CA ARG A 3 -16.67 -19.51 -3.78
C ARG A 3 -17.85 -18.62 -4.18
N LEU A 4 -18.30 -18.70 -5.43
CA LEU A 4 -19.46 -17.94 -5.92
C LEU A 4 -20.75 -18.40 -5.22
N GLU A 5 -20.95 -19.71 -5.12
CA GLU A 5 -22.10 -20.29 -4.42
C GLU A 5 -22.14 -19.88 -2.95
N ALA A 6 -20.98 -19.86 -2.29
CA ALA A 6 -20.86 -19.39 -0.92
C ALA A 6 -21.28 -17.93 -0.77
N LEU A 7 -20.82 -17.04 -1.67
CA LEU A 7 -21.23 -15.62 -1.66
C LEU A 7 -22.74 -15.44 -1.90
N TYR A 8 -23.31 -16.19 -2.85
CA TYR A 8 -24.76 -16.15 -3.08
C TYR A 8 -25.58 -16.59 -1.88
N ASN A 9 -25.09 -17.56 -1.12
CA ASN A 9 -25.80 -18.10 0.01
C ASN A 9 -25.45 -17.44 1.34
N GLN A 10 -24.51 -16.49 1.32
CA GLN A 10 -24.09 -15.77 2.52
C GLN A 10 -25.24 -14.91 3.05
N GLU A 11 -25.64 -15.19 4.27
CA GLU A 11 -26.62 -14.41 5.02
C GLU A 11 -25.88 -13.42 5.91
N GLY A 12 -25.82 -12.17 5.48
CA GLY A 12 -25.17 -11.09 6.21
C GLY A 12 -26.01 -9.82 6.16
N ASN A 13 -25.45 -8.75 6.72
CA ASN A 13 -26.08 -7.43 6.76
C ASN A 13 -25.14 -6.32 6.28
N GLU A 14 -23.94 -6.68 5.83
CA GLU A 14 -22.94 -5.70 5.35
C GLU A 14 -23.09 -5.45 3.85
N SER A 15 -22.83 -4.22 3.44
CA SER A 15 -22.82 -3.79 2.05
C SER A 15 -21.38 -3.72 1.52
N TRP A 16 -21.17 -4.29 0.33
CA TRP A 16 -19.86 -4.20 -0.33
C TRP A 16 -19.47 -2.74 -0.65
N SER A 17 -20.44 -1.89 -1.00
CA SER A 17 -20.18 -0.49 -1.34
C SER A 17 -19.76 0.31 -0.10
N GLU A 18 -20.38 0.11 1.05
CA GLU A 18 -20.01 0.79 2.29
C GLU A 18 -18.61 0.39 2.74
N ILE A 19 -18.27 -0.90 2.72
CA ILE A 19 -16.92 -1.38 3.04
C ILE A 19 -15.88 -0.79 2.08
N ARG A 20 -16.19 -0.73 0.79
CA ARG A 20 -15.30 -0.14 -0.22
C ARG A 20 -15.05 1.35 0.03
N ASP A 21 -16.09 2.10 0.34
CA ASP A 21 -15.99 3.54 0.57
C ASP A 21 -15.19 3.83 1.86
N GLU A 22 -15.44 3.08 2.93
CA GLU A 22 -14.66 3.17 4.17
C GLU A 22 -13.18 2.80 3.93
N MET A 23 -12.91 1.76 3.15
CA MET A 23 -11.55 1.38 2.76
C MET A 23 -10.86 2.51 1.98
N GLY A 24 -11.55 3.10 0.99
CA GLY A 24 -11.01 4.21 0.20
C GLY A 24 -10.61 5.39 1.10
N THR A 25 -11.51 5.79 1.99
CA THR A 25 -11.28 6.89 2.93
C THR A 25 -10.06 6.64 3.82
N VAL A 26 -10.00 5.48 4.49
CA VAL A 26 -8.90 5.20 5.42
C VAL A 26 -7.56 5.00 4.72
N MET A 27 -7.56 4.48 3.50
CA MET A 27 -6.33 4.35 2.69
C MET A 27 -5.84 5.71 2.20
N GLU A 28 -6.72 6.64 1.86
CA GLU A 28 -6.35 8.01 1.51
C GLU A 28 -5.76 8.75 2.70
N GLU A 29 -6.40 8.66 3.87
CA GLU A 29 -5.95 9.32 5.09
C GLU A 29 -4.64 8.73 5.64
N GLY A 30 -4.50 7.41 5.65
CA GLY A 30 -3.36 6.73 6.28
C GLY A 30 -2.21 6.39 5.33
N CYS A 31 -2.50 6.07 4.06
CA CYS A 31 -1.52 5.64 3.07
C CYS A 31 -1.46 6.55 1.84
N GLY A 32 -2.02 7.76 1.90
CA GLY A 32 -1.97 8.77 0.86
C GLY A 32 -0.57 9.36 0.64
N ILE A 33 -0.51 10.65 0.30
CA ILE A 33 0.76 11.32 -0.03
C ILE A 33 1.63 11.48 1.21
N TYR A 34 1.09 12.05 2.29
CA TYR A 34 1.80 12.28 3.55
C TYR A 34 1.38 11.23 4.58
N ARG A 35 2.35 10.59 5.19
CA ARG A 35 2.16 9.42 6.06
C ARG A 35 2.88 9.61 7.38
N ASP A 36 2.31 9.10 8.44
CA ASP A 36 2.94 8.99 9.76
C ASP A 36 2.52 7.69 10.45
N GLN A 37 3.19 7.35 11.54
CA GLN A 37 2.94 6.09 12.25
C GLN A 37 1.49 5.95 12.72
N GLU A 38 0.89 7.03 13.21
CA GLU A 38 -0.46 6.99 13.79
C GLU A 38 -1.52 6.79 12.71
N SER A 39 -1.47 7.59 11.64
CA SER A 39 -2.44 7.49 10.54
C SER A 39 -2.34 6.15 9.81
N MET A 40 -1.13 5.63 9.56
CA MET A 40 -0.95 4.31 8.97
C MET A 40 -1.41 3.17 9.89
N GLN A 41 -1.21 3.28 11.21
CA GLN A 41 -1.73 2.27 12.14
C GLN A 41 -3.26 2.22 12.11
N LYS A 42 -3.93 3.36 12.08
CA LYS A 42 -5.39 3.43 11.91
C LYS A 42 -5.83 2.74 10.61
N ALA A 43 -5.08 2.93 9.52
CA ALA A 43 -5.39 2.25 8.26
C ALA A 43 -5.20 0.73 8.37
N VAL A 44 -4.11 0.26 8.97
CA VAL A 44 -3.87 -1.18 9.22
C VAL A 44 -5.01 -1.80 10.02
N ASP A 45 -5.38 -1.18 11.13
CA ASP A 45 -6.43 -1.68 12.03
C ASP A 45 -7.80 -1.67 11.34
N LYS A 46 -8.12 -0.59 10.62
CA LYS A 46 -9.38 -0.48 9.90
C LYS A 46 -9.49 -1.47 8.74
N ILE A 47 -8.44 -1.71 7.99
CA ILE A 47 -8.46 -2.71 6.92
C ILE A 47 -8.69 -4.12 7.50
N ALA A 48 -8.07 -4.45 8.63
CA ALA A 48 -8.32 -5.72 9.31
C ALA A 48 -9.79 -5.84 9.75
N GLU A 49 -10.39 -4.80 10.33
CA GLU A 49 -11.83 -4.75 10.65
C GLU A 49 -12.70 -4.95 9.40
N LEU A 50 -12.38 -4.25 8.30
CA LEU A 50 -13.15 -4.35 7.06
C LEU A 50 -13.07 -5.75 6.43
N LYS A 51 -11.95 -6.46 6.55
CA LYS A 51 -11.84 -7.86 6.14
C LYS A 51 -12.77 -8.77 6.95
N GLU A 52 -12.91 -8.55 8.25
CA GLU A 52 -13.87 -9.29 9.06
C GLU A 52 -15.33 -8.95 8.70
N ARG A 53 -15.63 -7.69 8.38
CA ARG A 53 -16.96 -7.28 7.91
C ARG A 53 -17.27 -7.87 6.52
N TYR A 54 -16.28 -7.96 5.64
CA TYR A 54 -16.42 -8.60 4.33
C TYR A 54 -17.00 -10.03 4.41
N LYS A 55 -16.68 -10.77 5.45
CA LYS A 55 -17.22 -12.12 5.69
C LYS A 55 -18.74 -12.14 5.96
N ARG A 56 -19.33 -10.97 6.22
CA ARG A 56 -20.77 -10.79 6.49
C ARG A 56 -21.49 -10.00 5.40
N ILE A 57 -20.88 -9.84 4.21
CA ILE A 57 -21.53 -9.17 3.09
C ILE A 57 -22.75 -9.97 2.65
N ARG A 58 -23.83 -9.25 2.36
CA ARG A 58 -24.99 -9.78 1.68
C ARG A 58 -25.01 -9.30 0.23
N VAL A 59 -24.95 -10.22 -0.72
CA VAL A 59 -25.22 -9.92 -2.14
C VAL A 59 -26.72 -9.69 -2.29
N ALA A 60 -27.13 -8.47 -2.63
CA ALA A 60 -28.53 -8.08 -2.71
C ALA A 60 -29.18 -8.55 -4.02
N ASP A 61 -28.47 -8.43 -5.13
CA ASP A 61 -28.94 -8.92 -6.43
C ASP A 61 -28.82 -10.46 -6.51
N ARG A 62 -29.92 -11.13 -6.76
CA ARG A 62 -30.02 -12.59 -6.89
C ARG A 62 -30.15 -13.06 -8.33
N SER A 63 -30.02 -12.15 -9.30
CA SER A 63 -30.07 -12.51 -10.71
C SER A 63 -28.88 -13.37 -11.12
N SER A 64 -29.07 -14.25 -12.10
CA SER A 64 -28.00 -15.10 -12.63
C SER A 64 -27.32 -14.50 -13.88
N VAL A 65 -27.80 -13.36 -14.36
CA VAL A 65 -27.34 -12.72 -15.61
C VAL A 65 -26.94 -11.28 -15.31
N PHE A 66 -25.72 -10.88 -15.73
CA PHE A 66 -25.18 -9.54 -15.51
C PHE A 66 -25.21 -9.06 -14.05
N ASN A 67 -24.99 -9.95 -13.11
CA ASN A 67 -24.97 -9.63 -11.68
C ASN A 67 -23.66 -8.93 -11.30
N THR A 68 -23.67 -7.60 -11.36
CA THR A 68 -22.52 -6.76 -10.99
C THR A 68 -22.29 -6.72 -9.47
N ASP A 69 -23.30 -7.00 -8.66
CA ASP A 69 -23.22 -7.02 -7.20
C ASP A 69 -22.28 -8.14 -6.72
N VAL A 70 -22.40 -9.33 -7.30
CA VAL A 70 -21.47 -10.44 -7.06
C VAL A 70 -20.06 -10.10 -7.53
N LEU A 71 -19.93 -9.49 -8.73
CA LEU A 71 -18.62 -9.12 -9.27
C LEU A 71 -17.89 -8.14 -8.34
N TYR A 72 -18.56 -7.06 -7.95
CA TYR A 72 -17.96 -6.05 -7.04
C TYR A 72 -17.68 -6.61 -5.65
N THR A 73 -18.49 -7.54 -5.16
CA THR A 73 -18.21 -8.24 -3.90
C THR A 73 -16.92 -9.06 -4.00
N ILE A 74 -16.69 -9.78 -5.09
CA ILE A 74 -15.46 -10.54 -5.31
C ILE A 74 -14.24 -9.63 -5.44
N GLU A 75 -14.37 -8.57 -6.24
CA GLU A 75 -13.30 -7.57 -6.44
C GLU A 75 -12.92 -6.91 -5.11
N LEU A 76 -13.91 -6.57 -4.28
CA LEU A 76 -13.66 -5.99 -2.96
C LEU A 76 -12.77 -6.89 -2.10
N GLY A 77 -12.99 -8.20 -2.10
CA GLY A 77 -12.14 -9.13 -1.36
C GLY A 77 -10.67 -9.03 -1.78
N TYR A 78 -10.41 -8.97 -3.10
CA TYR A 78 -9.04 -8.80 -3.61
C TYR A 78 -8.45 -7.42 -3.31
N ILE A 79 -9.26 -6.37 -3.40
CA ILE A 79 -8.82 -4.99 -3.10
C ILE A 79 -8.46 -4.86 -1.62
N LEU A 80 -9.21 -5.48 -0.71
CA LEU A 80 -8.89 -5.51 0.72
C LEU A 80 -7.55 -6.21 0.99
N ASP A 81 -7.25 -7.33 0.32
CA ASP A 81 -5.96 -8.02 0.44
C ASP A 81 -4.80 -7.13 -0.06
N VAL A 82 -5.00 -6.42 -1.17
CA VAL A 82 -4.01 -5.47 -1.71
C VAL A 82 -3.83 -4.28 -0.76
N ALA A 83 -4.92 -3.68 -0.26
CA ALA A 83 -4.88 -2.58 0.70
C ALA A 83 -4.14 -2.98 1.98
N GLN A 84 -4.40 -4.18 2.51
CA GLN A 84 -3.71 -4.71 3.67
C GLN A 84 -2.20 -4.85 3.41
N SER A 85 -1.82 -5.36 2.24
CA SER A 85 -0.41 -5.50 1.85
C SER A 85 0.29 -4.15 1.75
N ILE A 86 -0.39 -3.13 1.20
CA ILE A 86 0.14 -1.76 1.08
C ILE A 86 0.32 -1.14 2.46
N ALA A 87 -0.72 -1.17 3.31
CA ALA A 87 -0.70 -0.53 4.62
C ALA A 87 0.38 -1.15 5.54
N ASN A 88 0.44 -2.48 5.61
CA ASN A 88 1.45 -3.18 6.42
C ASN A 88 2.87 -2.98 5.88
N SER A 89 3.08 -2.94 4.58
CA SER A 89 4.40 -2.66 4.00
C SER A 89 4.83 -1.22 4.24
N ALA A 90 3.90 -0.27 4.19
CA ALA A 90 4.19 1.14 4.39
C ALA A 90 4.56 1.45 5.83
N ILE A 91 3.84 0.92 6.82
CA ILE A 91 4.08 1.20 8.24
C ILE A 91 5.45 0.65 8.72
N GLU A 92 5.88 -0.49 8.16
CA GLU A 92 7.17 -1.11 8.47
C GLU A 92 8.36 -0.34 7.91
N ARG A 93 8.17 0.49 6.88
CA ARG A 93 9.26 1.25 6.25
C ARG A 93 9.42 2.61 6.92
N LYS A 94 10.43 2.73 7.77
CA LYS A 94 10.74 3.94 8.59
C LYS A 94 11.73 4.87 7.87
N GLU A 95 11.38 5.29 6.68
CA GLU A 95 12.14 6.24 5.85
C GLU A 95 11.19 6.96 4.90
N SER A 96 11.66 7.98 4.20
CA SER A 96 10.99 8.58 3.05
C SER A 96 11.73 8.24 1.76
N ARG A 97 11.04 7.58 0.80
CA ARG A 97 11.62 7.15 -0.48
C ARG A 97 10.58 7.16 -1.59
N GLY A 98 10.83 7.86 -2.68
CA GLY A 98 9.91 7.98 -3.82
C GLY A 98 8.57 8.59 -3.38
N ALA A 99 7.47 7.89 -3.65
CA ALA A 99 6.13 8.31 -3.22
C ALA A 99 5.81 7.97 -1.76
N HIS A 100 6.66 7.21 -1.08
CA HIS A 100 6.52 6.94 0.35
C HIS A 100 7.12 8.09 1.15
N GLN A 101 6.30 9.07 1.50
CA GLN A 101 6.72 10.26 2.25
C GLN A 101 6.21 10.20 3.68
N ARG A 102 7.14 10.00 4.62
CA ARG A 102 6.89 9.94 6.06
C ARG A 102 7.13 11.30 6.71
N LEU A 103 6.15 11.81 7.44
CA LEU A 103 6.32 13.06 8.23
C LEU A 103 7.20 12.85 9.46
N ASP A 104 7.20 11.63 9.98
CA ASP A 104 7.97 11.21 11.16
C ASP A 104 9.36 10.62 10.83
N TYR A 105 9.62 10.29 9.55
CA TYR A 105 10.92 9.82 9.02
C TYR A 105 11.18 10.47 7.66
N THR A 106 11.55 11.73 7.67
CA THR A 106 11.64 12.57 6.46
C THR A 106 12.80 12.22 5.52
N GLU A 107 13.84 11.57 6.04
CA GLU A 107 15.04 11.24 5.28
C GLU A 107 14.99 9.83 4.67
N ARG A 108 15.69 9.68 3.55
CA ARG A 108 15.94 8.36 2.94
C ARG A 108 17.04 7.63 3.71
N ASP A 109 16.82 6.37 4.00
CA ASP A 109 17.78 5.52 4.72
C ASP A 109 18.29 4.38 3.81
N ASP A 110 19.40 4.63 3.13
CA ASP A 110 20.02 3.63 2.26
C ASP A 110 20.75 2.51 3.03
N VAL A 111 21.03 2.70 4.31
CA VAL A 111 21.68 1.68 5.13
C VAL A 111 20.69 0.56 5.49
N ASN A 112 19.52 0.94 5.98
CA ASN A 112 18.54 0.00 6.48
C ASN A 112 17.48 -0.39 5.43
N TYR A 113 17.17 0.50 4.46
CA TYR A 113 16.02 0.34 3.57
C TYR A 113 16.34 0.36 2.07
N LEU A 114 17.62 0.29 1.64
CA LEU A 114 17.95 0.03 0.24
C LEU A 114 17.68 -1.45 -0.10
N LYS A 115 16.41 -1.82 -0.04
CA LYS A 115 15.93 -3.20 -0.20
C LYS A 115 14.47 -3.21 -0.68
N HIS A 116 14.07 -4.28 -1.33
CA HIS A 116 12.67 -4.54 -1.65
C HIS A 116 11.90 -4.96 -0.40
N THR A 117 10.69 -4.45 -0.23
CA THR A 117 9.72 -4.98 0.74
C THR A 117 8.89 -6.05 0.05
N LEU A 118 8.77 -7.20 0.66
CA LEU A 118 8.01 -8.35 0.18
C LEU A 118 6.88 -8.63 1.16
N ALA A 119 5.63 -8.54 0.70
CA ALA A 119 4.45 -8.87 1.48
C ALA A 119 3.92 -10.23 1.02
N TYR A 120 3.95 -11.21 1.90
CA TYR A 120 3.44 -12.54 1.62
C TYR A 120 2.03 -12.69 2.16
N TYR A 121 1.13 -13.11 1.29
CA TYR A 121 -0.26 -13.39 1.65
C TYR A 121 -0.34 -14.42 2.79
N ASN A 122 -1.13 -14.14 3.80
CA ASN A 122 -1.27 -14.94 5.02
C ASN A 122 -2.75 -15.22 5.36
N GLY A 123 -3.59 -15.43 4.35
CA GLY A 123 -5.01 -15.64 4.56
C GLY A 123 -5.70 -14.37 5.10
N ASP A 124 -6.44 -14.54 6.19
CA ASP A 124 -7.16 -13.45 6.85
C ASP A 124 -6.26 -12.60 7.75
N ASP A 125 -5.12 -13.12 8.17
CA ASP A 125 -4.16 -12.44 9.02
C ASP A 125 -3.36 -11.36 8.28
N ALA A 126 -2.62 -10.55 9.04
CA ALA A 126 -1.70 -9.59 8.48
C ALA A 126 -0.65 -10.28 7.59
N PRO A 127 -0.24 -9.66 6.45
CA PRO A 127 0.76 -10.25 5.58
C PRO A 127 2.10 -10.35 6.32
N ARG A 128 2.86 -11.40 6.03
CA ARG A 128 4.23 -11.54 6.52
C ARG A 128 5.15 -10.65 5.68
N ILE A 129 5.80 -9.68 6.33
CA ILE A 129 6.70 -8.74 5.67
C ILE A 129 8.13 -9.26 5.75
N GLU A 130 8.80 -9.33 4.60
CA GLU A 130 10.21 -9.66 4.46
C GLU A 130 10.93 -8.64 3.58
N TYR A 131 12.23 -8.75 3.51
CA TYR A 131 13.06 -7.87 2.68
C TYR A 131 14.02 -8.68 1.82
N SER A 132 14.26 -8.20 0.59
CA SER A 132 15.31 -8.74 -0.27
C SER A 132 16.24 -7.63 -0.77
N PRO A 133 17.53 -7.92 -0.99
CA PRO A 133 18.50 -6.92 -1.42
C PRO A 133 18.19 -6.41 -2.84
N VAL A 134 18.45 -5.13 -3.07
CA VAL A 134 18.41 -4.54 -4.41
C VAL A 134 19.71 -4.86 -5.15
N LYS A 135 19.60 -5.31 -6.40
CA LYS A 135 20.76 -5.47 -7.29
C LYS A 135 21.02 -4.17 -8.04
N ILE A 136 22.10 -3.49 -7.71
CA ILE A 136 22.55 -2.28 -8.41
C ILE A 136 23.30 -2.71 -9.68
N THR A 137 22.80 -2.33 -10.85
CA THR A 137 23.36 -2.79 -12.14
C THR A 137 24.01 -1.67 -12.97
N LYS A 138 23.48 -0.45 -12.96
CA LYS A 138 23.93 0.63 -13.84
C LYS A 138 24.38 1.88 -13.10
N SER A 139 23.60 2.36 -12.16
CA SER A 139 23.86 3.60 -11.44
C SER A 139 23.66 3.42 -9.94
N GLN A 140 24.47 4.11 -9.15
CA GLN A 140 24.29 4.15 -7.70
C GLN A 140 23.05 4.99 -7.33
N PRO A 141 22.34 4.66 -6.24
CA PRO A 141 21.25 5.48 -5.76
C PRO A 141 21.76 6.87 -5.40
N ALA A 142 21.12 7.90 -5.95
CA ALA A 142 21.43 9.29 -5.63
C ALA A 142 20.24 9.97 -4.94
N LYS A 143 20.51 10.91 -4.04
CA LYS A 143 19.46 11.75 -3.44
C LYS A 143 18.89 12.63 -4.55
N ARG A 144 17.57 12.59 -4.74
CA ARG A 144 16.89 13.48 -5.66
C ARG A 144 16.69 14.82 -4.98
N VAL A 145 17.23 15.87 -5.60
CA VAL A 145 17.12 17.26 -5.15
C VAL A 145 16.35 18.09 -6.17
N TYR A 146 15.71 19.16 -5.74
CA TYR A 146 14.87 20.01 -6.58
C TYR A 146 15.22 21.49 -6.39
N GLY A 147 14.87 22.32 -7.38
CA GLY A 147 15.05 23.77 -7.31
C GLY A 147 16.51 24.19 -7.12
N ALA A 148 16.76 25.16 -6.27
CA ALA A 148 18.10 25.73 -6.04
C ALA A 148 19.13 24.70 -5.51
N GLU A 149 18.67 23.66 -4.77
CA GLU A 149 19.56 22.58 -4.31
C GLU A 149 20.03 21.71 -5.49
N ALA A 150 19.18 21.50 -6.49
CA ALA A 150 19.57 20.76 -7.69
C ALA A 150 20.60 21.52 -8.52
N GLU A 151 20.42 22.81 -8.69
CA GLU A 151 21.37 23.68 -9.38
C GLU A 151 22.74 23.73 -8.68
N ALA A 152 22.74 23.83 -7.35
CA ALA A 152 23.96 23.79 -6.54
C ALA A 152 24.66 22.42 -6.60
N ALA A 153 23.90 21.32 -6.56
CA ALA A 153 24.46 19.97 -6.67
C ALA A 153 25.06 19.71 -8.07
N GLU A 154 24.42 20.18 -9.13
CA GLU A 154 24.92 20.07 -10.50
C GLU A 154 26.18 20.92 -10.72
N ALA A 155 26.21 22.14 -10.19
CA ALA A 155 27.40 23.00 -10.22
C ALA A 155 28.59 22.37 -9.49
N ALA A 156 28.35 21.78 -8.31
CA ALA A 156 29.37 21.08 -7.55
C ALA A 156 29.89 19.81 -8.25
N ALA A 157 29.04 19.07 -8.95
CA ALA A 157 29.41 17.90 -9.74
C ALA A 157 30.31 18.31 -10.93
N LYS A 158 29.93 19.34 -11.68
CA LYS A 158 30.73 19.89 -12.80
C LYS A 158 32.11 20.41 -12.35
N ALA A 159 32.17 21.07 -11.18
CA ALA A 159 33.43 21.54 -10.62
C ALA A 159 34.38 20.39 -10.25
N LYS A 160 33.85 19.27 -9.74
CA LYS A 160 34.64 18.06 -9.42
C LYS A 160 35.17 17.37 -10.68
N GLU A 161 34.39 17.30 -11.75
CA GLU A 161 34.83 16.72 -13.03
C GLU A 161 35.97 17.55 -13.64
N GLN A 162 35.88 18.87 -13.58
CA GLN A 162 36.93 19.80 -14.08
C GLN A 162 38.22 19.76 -13.25
N ALA A 163 38.14 19.38 -11.97
CA ALA A 163 39.30 19.26 -11.08
C ALA A 163 40.03 17.92 -11.20
N ASN A 164 39.41 16.91 -11.81
CA ASN A 164 39.95 15.54 -11.95
C ASN A 164 40.38 15.19 -13.38
N GLY A 165 40.26 16.11 -14.35
CA GLY A 165 40.71 15.99 -15.73
C GLY A 165 41.88 16.93 -16.01
#